data_35b102bc6d20cd880ed7aa3f7fb95e75
#
_entry.id   35b102bc6d20cd880ed7aa3f7fb95e75
#
_cell.length_a   1.000
_cell.length_b   1.000
_cell.length_c   1.000
_cell.angle_alpha   90.00
_cell.angle_beta   90.00
_cell.angle_gamma   90.00
#
_symmetry.space_group_name_H-M   'P 1'
#
loop_
_entity.id
_entity.type
_entity.pdbx_description
1 polymer ?
#
loop_
_entity_poly.entity_id
_entity_poly.type
_entity_poly.pdbx_seq_one_letter_code
_entity_poly.pdbx_strand_id
1 'polypeptide(L)'
;SDISSVMWIGGASMFVGLILAILFYSKKRIYKTSKFEKAELDEIERAKSLEMTKKEWAVLAGAVVAFVVQIYTSLLPLGALLGLLVMVVFGGIEYKKVDKIMDNGLAMMGFIAFIMLVAAGYGTILRESGGIDELVKYASLVSGGKIGGAFLMLLIGLLVTMGIGTSFGTIPILASIYVPLCLSLGFGVPAIILLVGIAAALGDAGSPASDSTLGPTSGLNADGEHNHIYDTCVPTFIFFNIPLIIGGVVGAMILG
;
A
#
# COMPACT_ATOMS: atom_id res chain seq x y z
N SER A 1 21.05 -1.48 -5.11
CA SER A 1 20.15 -2.37 -5.88
C SER A 1 18.81 -1.71 -5.98
N ASP A 2 18.26 -1.63 -7.17
CA ASP A 2 16.97 -1.01 -7.41
C ASP A 2 15.86 -1.78 -6.68
N ILE A 3 15.06 -1.09 -5.88
CA ILE A 3 13.91 -1.65 -5.17
C ILE A 3 12.98 -2.37 -6.17
N SER A 4 12.81 -1.79 -7.36
CA SER A 4 11.99 -2.34 -8.44
C SER A 4 12.44 -3.74 -8.90
N SER A 5 13.76 -4.02 -8.86
CA SER A 5 14.32 -5.32 -9.24
C SER A 5 13.95 -6.46 -8.29
N VAL A 6 13.46 -6.15 -7.11
CA VAL A 6 13.09 -7.09 -6.05
C VAL A 6 11.58 -7.14 -5.85
N MET A 7 10.91 -5.98 -5.89
CA MET A 7 9.48 -5.86 -5.57
C MET A 7 8.54 -6.46 -6.61
N TRP A 8 9.03 -6.86 -7.81
CA TRP A 8 8.21 -7.56 -8.78
C TRP A 8 7.60 -8.86 -8.22
N ILE A 9 8.31 -9.51 -7.25
CA ILE A 9 7.80 -10.72 -6.58
C ILE A 9 6.52 -10.40 -5.79
N GLY A 10 6.51 -9.28 -5.05
CA GLY A 10 5.30 -8.78 -4.38
C GLY A 10 4.18 -8.47 -5.37
N GLY A 11 4.50 -7.79 -6.48
CA GLY A 11 3.55 -7.50 -7.55
C GLY A 11 2.98 -8.76 -8.19
N ALA A 12 3.80 -9.77 -8.48
CA ALA A 12 3.35 -11.06 -9.01
C ALA A 12 2.43 -11.78 -8.01
N SER A 13 2.76 -11.75 -6.71
CA SER A 13 1.93 -12.35 -5.66
C SER A 13 0.56 -11.67 -5.57
N MET A 14 0.50 -10.34 -5.66
CA MET A 14 -0.76 -9.60 -5.71
C MET A 14 -1.57 -9.91 -6.98
N PHE A 15 -0.90 -10.07 -8.12
CA PHE A 15 -1.57 -10.47 -9.37
C PHE A 15 -2.19 -11.86 -9.28
N VAL A 16 -1.51 -12.81 -8.64
CA VAL A 16 -2.09 -14.13 -8.32
C VAL A 16 -3.31 -13.97 -7.41
N GLY A 17 -3.21 -13.12 -6.38
CA GLY A 17 -4.33 -12.79 -5.50
C GLY A 17 -5.53 -12.22 -6.25
N LEU A 18 -5.30 -11.33 -7.20
CA LEU A 18 -6.35 -10.77 -8.05
C LEU A 18 -7.05 -11.85 -8.89
N ILE A 19 -6.28 -12.75 -9.52
CA ILE A 19 -6.85 -13.87 -10.27
C ILE A 19 -7.71 -14.75 -9.37
N LEU A 20 -7.22 -15.11 -8.19
CA LEU A 20 -7.97 -15.91 -7.22
C LEU A 20 -9.25 -15.20 -6.77
N ALA A 21 -9.19 -13.90 -6.51
CA ALA A 21 -10.36 -13.11 -6.15
C ALA A 21 -11.41 -13.12 -7.27
N ILE A 22 -11.01 -12.94 -8.52
CA ILE A 22 -11.91 -12.98 -9.67
C ILE A 22 -12.55 -14.37 -9.83
N LEU A 23 -11.78 -15.44 -9.67
CA LEU A 23 -12.27 -16.81 -9.87
C LEU A 23 -13.20 -17.27 -8.75
N PHE A 24 -12.90 -16.94 -7.51
CA PHE A 24 -13.58 -17.51 -6.34
C PHE A 24 -14.59 -16.56 -5.70
N TYR A 25 -14.37 -15.24 -5.79
CA TYR A 25 -15.23 -14.26 -5.14
C TYR A 25 -16.20 -13.56 -6.09
N SER A 26 -15.99 -13.62 -7.39
CA SER A 26 -16.87 -13.05 -8.41
C SER A 26 -18.21 -13.79 -8.47
N LYS A 27 -19.02 -13.71 -7.42
CA LYS A 27 -20.40 -14.20 -7.43
C LYS A 27 -21.31 -13.12 -7.97
N LYS A 28 -22.11 -13.45 -9.00
CA LYS A 28 -23.21 -12.59 -9.43
C LYS A 28 -24.18 -12.43 -8.25
N ARG A 29 -24.16 -11.32 -7.56
CA ARG A 29 -25.26 -10.91 -6.68
C ARG A 29 -26.44 -10.57 -7.57
N ILE A 30 -27.55 -11.29 -7.41
CA ILE A 30 -28.83 -10.92 -8.01
C ILE A 30 -29.40 -9.84 -7.12
N TYR A 31 -29.22 -8.58 -7.50
CA TYR A 31 -29.84 -7.46 -6.82
C TYR A 31 -31.37 -7.55 -7.01
N LYS A 32 -32.14 -7.33 -5.92
CA LYS A 32 -33.60 -7.19 -6.00
C LYS A 32 -33.92 -5.84 -6.63
N THR A 33 -34.28 -5.86 -7.88
CA THR A 33 -34.37 -4.78 -8.86
C THR A 33 -35.42 -3.68 -8.56
N SER A 34 -36.22 -3.76 -7.51
CA SER A 34 -37.43 -2.92 -7.40
C SER A 34 -37.24 -1.49 -6.89
N LYS A 35 -36.08 -1.13 -6.29
CA LYS A 35 -35.76 0.26 -5.92
C LYS A 35 -34.69 0.91 -6.79
N PHE A 36 -33.98 0.11 -7.56
CA PHE A 36 -32.77 0.49 -8.29
C PHE A 36 -33.04 1.11 -9.64
N GLU A 37 -34.10 0.72 -10.33
CA GLU A 37 -34.35 1.12 -11.71
C GLU A 37 -34.45 2.64 -11.89
N LYS A 38 -34.96 3.37 -10.90
CA LYS A 38 -35.00 4.84 -10.92
C LYS A 38 -33.68 5.50 -10.51
N ALA A 39 -33.04 4.99 -9.45
CA ALA A 39 -31.76 5.54 -8.98
C ALA A 39 -30.64 5.26 -9.97
N GLU A 40 -30.64 4.06 -10.58
CA GLU A 40 -29.66 3.65 -11.58
C GLU A 40 -29.84 4.40 -12.92
N LEU A 41 -31.07 4.67 -13.32
CA LEU A 41 -31.38 5.50 -14.50
C LEU A 41 -30.95 6.96 -14.26
N ASP A 42 -31.20 7.51 -13.08
CA ASP A 42 -30.77 8.86 -12.70
C ASP A 42 -29.24 8.95 -12.57
N GLU A 43 -28.55 7.89 -12.09
CA GLU A 43 -27.08 7.83 -12.08
C GLU A 43 -26.47 7.59 -13.46
N ILE A 44 -27.08 6.77 -14.30
CA ILE A 44 -26.65 6.57 -15.70
C ILE A 44 -26.89 7.84 -16.51
N GLU A 45 -27.97 8.56 -16.29
CA GLU A 45 -28.18 9.87 -16.91
C GLU A 45 -27.21 10.92 -16.39
N ARG A 46 -26.91 10.94 -15.09
CA ARG A 46 -25.84 11.77 -14.52
C ARG A 46 -24.45 11.35 -15.02
N ALA A 47 -24.16 10.06 -15.13
CA ALA A 47 -22.89 9.57 -15.68
C ALA A 47 -22.75 9.86 -17.19
N LYS A 48 -23.84 9.82 -17.96
CA LYS A 48 -23.85 10.26 -19.37
C LYS A 48 -23.71 11.78 -19.54
N SER A 49 -24.09 12.55 -18.51
CA SER A 49 -23.92 14.02 -18.50
C SER A 49 -22.55 14.46 -17.96
N LEU A 50 -21.73 13.55 -17.43
CA LEU A 50 -20.36 13.79 -16.99
C LEU A 50 -19.42 13.76 -18.22
N GLU A 51 -19.60 14.71 -19.15
CA GLU A 51 -18.53 15.07 -20.05
C GLU A 51 -17.37 15.63 -19.20
N MET A 52 -16.19 15.01 -19.30
CA MET A 52 -14.99 15.50 -18.61
C MET A 52 -14.77 16.97 -18.93
N THR A 53 -14.80 17.80 -17.93
CA THR A 53 -14.58 19.23 -18.06
C THR A 53 -13.11 19.50 -18.47
N LYS A 54 -12.86 20.66 -19.07
CA LYS A 54 -11.48 21.06 -19.41
C LYS A 54 -10.55 21.05 -18.19
N LYS A 55 -11.08 21.30 -16.98
CA LYS A 55 -10.32 21.24 -15.72
C LYS A 55 -9.88 19.81 -15.40
N GLU A 56 -10.75 18.83 -15.56
CA GLU A 56 -10.45 17.42 -15.29
C GLU A 56 -9.44 16.87 -16.29
N TRP A 57 -9.55 17.26 -17.57
CA TRP A 57 -8.54 16.94 -18.58
C TRP A 57 -7.17 17.55 -18.26
N ALA A 58 -7.12 18.78 -17.74
CA ALA A 58 -5.87 19.40 -17.31
C ALA A 58 -5.24 18.68 -16.11
N VAL A 59 -6.05 18.22 -15.14
CA VAL A 59 -5.57 17.42 -14.00
C VAL A 59 -5.03 16.08 -14.47
N LEU A 60 -5.75 15.40 -15.36
CA LEU A 60 -5.30 14.12 -15.93
C LEU A 60 -3.98 14.29 -16.70
N ALA A 61 -3.88 15.32 -17.54
CA ALA A 61 -2.64 15.63 -18.28
C ALA A 61 -1.46 15.89 -17.32
N GLY A 62 -1.68 16.65 -16.25
CA GLY A 62 -0.66 16.88 -15.22
C GLY A 62 -0.22 15.60 -14.51
N ALA A 63 -1.16 14.70 -14.21
CA ALA A 63 -0.85 13.40 -13.62
C ALA A 63 0.00 12.54 -14.58
N VAL A 64 -0.36 12.50 -15.86
CA VAL A 64 0.42 11.79 -16.89
C VAL A 64 1.83 12.37 -17.02
N VAL A 65 1.97 13.71 -17.05
CA VAL A 65 3.28 14.37 -17.11
C VAL A 65 4.12 14.03 -15.87
N ALA A 66 3.54 14.07 -14.67
CA ALA A 66 4.23 13.70 -13.44
C ALA A 66 4.79 12.26 -13.54
N PHE A 67 3.97 11.33 -14.00
CA PHE A 67 4.34 9.92 -14.12
C PHE A 67 5.42 9.70 -15.19
N VAL A 68 5.28 10.30 -16.36
CA VAL A 68 6.27 10.19 -17.44
C VAL A 68 7.62 10.78 -17.02
N VAL A 69 7.63 11.97 -16.45
CA VAL A 69 8.87 12.59 -15.96
C VAL A 69 9.54 11.75 -14.87
N GLN A 70 8.76 11.17 -13.95
CA GLN A 70 9.29 10.29 -12.91
C GLN A 70 9.96 9.04 -13.51
N ILE A 71 9.35 8.43 -14.54
CA ILE A 71 9.94 7.25 -15.20
C ILE A 71 11.27 7.61 -15.87
N TYR A 72 11.32 8.73 -16.61
CA TYR A 72 12.53 9.12 -17.36
C TYR A 72 13.67 9.63 -16.46
N THR A 73 13.33 10.35 -15.39
CA THR A 73 14.34 11.00 -14.54
C THR A 73 14.66 10.22 -13.27
N SER A 74 13.81 9.27 -12.89
CA SER A 74 13.83 8.59 -11.59
C SER A 74 13.74 9.57 -10.40
N LEU A 75 13.26 10.79 -10.62
CA LEU A 75 13.15 11.85 -9.62
C LEU A 75 11.66 12.15 -9.34
N LEU A 76 11.11 11.53 -8.30
CA LEU A 76 9.72 11.74 -7.87
C LEU A 76 9.36 13.23 -7.64
N PRO A 77 10.19 14.02 -6.92
CA PRO A 77 9.87 15.44 -6.68
C PRO A 77 9.80 16.26 -7.97
N LEU A 78 10.66 15.98 -8.95
CA LEU A 78 10.66 16.69 -10.23
C LEU A 78 9.40 16.36 -11.03
N GLY A 79 9.00 15.09 -11.07
CA GLY A 79 7.76 14.68 -11.70
C GLY A 79 6.54 15.35 -11.08
N ALA A 80 6.46 15.37 -9.75
CA ALA A 80 5.36 15.99 -9.02
C ALA A 80 5.27 17.51 -9.28
N LEU A 81 6.40 18.23 -9.26
CA LEU A 81 6.45 19.67 -9.52
C LEU A 81 6.02 20.00 -10.96
N LEU A 82 6.51 19.27 -11.95
CA LEU A 82 6.14 19.50 -13.35
C LEU A 82 4.68 19.13 -13.61
N GLY A 83 4.17 18.05 -13.00
CA GLY A 83 2.75 17.70 -13.06
C GLY A 83 1.86 18.79 -12.48
N LEU A 84 2.20 19.30 -11.28
CA LEU A 84 1.49 20.40 -10.65
C LEU A 84 1.53 21.69 -11.50
N LEU A 85 2.68 22.00 -12.07
CA LEU A 85 2.82 23.14 -12.99
C LEU A 85 1.85 23.03 -14.18
N VAL A 86 1.78 21.85 -14.81
CA VAL A 86 0.84 21.60 -15.91
C VAL A 86 -0.60 21.78 -15.45
N MET A 87 -0.97 21.23 -14.30
CA MET A 87 -2.33 21.37 -13.76
C MET A 87 -2.71 22.83 -13.52
N VAL A 88 -1.78 23.64 -13.04
CA VAL A 88 -2.01 25.07 -12.79
C VAL A 88 -2.09 25.86 -14.10
N VAL A 89 -1.13 25.65 -15.03
CA VAL A 89 -1.07 26.38 -16.30
C VAL A 89 -2.29 26.12 -17.17
N PHE A 90 -2.78 24.88 -17.21
CA PHE A 90 -3.98 24.50 -17.98
C PHE A 90 -5.30 24.72 -17.21
N GLY A 91 -5.23 25.33 -16.02
CA GLY A 91 -6.42 25.73 -15.26
C GLY A 91 -7.15 24.56 -14.58
N GLY A 92 -6.52 23.39 -14.45
CA GLY A 92 -7.03 22.26 -13.66
C GLY A 92 -7.08 22.59 -12.16
N ILE A 93 -6.08 23.32 -11.67
CA ILE A 93 -5.97 23.82 -10.29
C ILE A 93 -5.91 25.35 -10.32
N GLU A 94 -6.73 25.99 -9.53
CA GLU A 94 -6.69 27.43 -9.35
C GLU A 94 -5.40 27.83 -8.59
N TYR A 95 -4.64 28.79 -9.10
CA TYR A 95 -3.38 29.24 -8.48
C TYR A 95 -3.56 29.56 -6.98
N LYS A 96 -4.67 30.17 -6.60
CA LYS A 96 -4.99 30.49 -5.21
C LYS A 96 -5.15 29.29 -4.28
N LYS A 97 -5.34 28.09 -4.83
CA LYS A 97 -5.49 26.84 -4.06
C LYS A 97 -4.16 26.08 -3.91
N VAL A 98 -3.11 26.50 -4.62
CA VAL A 98 -1.79 25.84 -4.59
C VAL A 98 -1.21 25.83 -3.19
N ASP A 99 -1.24 26.98 -2.48
CA ASP A 99 -0.74 27.08 -1.11
C ASP A 99 -1.42 26.08 -0.19
N LYS A 100 -2.75 26.00 -0.25
CA LYS A 100 -3.52 25.03 0.57
C LYS A 100 -3.19 23.57 0.23
N ILE A 101 -2.93 23.26 -1.03
CA ILE A 101 -2.54 21.91 -1.47
C ILE A 101 -1.13 21.59 -0.95
N MET A 102 -0.22 22.55 -1.03
CA MET A 102 1.15 22.42 -0.51
C MET A 102 1.15 22.26 1.02
N ASP A 103 0.38 23.05 1.74
CA ASP A 103 0.25 22.95 3.20
C ASP A 103 -0.28 21.58 3.63
N ASN A 104 -1.31 21.07 2.95
CA ASN A 104 -1.84 19.74 3.22
C ASN A 104 -0.79 18.65 2.94
N GLY A 105 -0.06 18.77 1.82
CA GLY A 105 1.02 17.85 1.48
C GLY A 105 2.15 17.88 2.51
N LEU A 106 2.57 19.07 2.95
CA LEU A 106 3.58 19.25 3.99
C LEU A 106 3.13 18.67 5.34
N ALA A 107 1.85 18.85 5.71
CA ALA A 107 1.31 18.29 6.95
C ALA A 107 1.34 16.75 6.93
N MET A 108 0.98 16.13 5.80
CA MET A 108 1.08 14.67 5.63
C MET A 108 2.54 14.19 5.70
N MET A 109 3.45 14.86 4.98
CA MET A 109 4.88 14.51 4.99
C MET A 109 5.53 14.75 6.35
N GLY A 110 5.13 15.80 7.06
CA GLY A 110 5.61 16.09 8.41
C GLY A 110 5.32 14.98 9.40
N PHE A 111 4.12 14.40 9.33
CA PHE A 111 3.75 13.24 10.14
C PHE A 111 4.62 12.01 9.82
N ILE A 112 4.82 11.71 8.54
CA ILE A 112 5.68 10.60 8.10
C ILE A 112 7.13 10.83 8.54
N ALA A 113 7.66 12.04 8.36
CA ALA A 113 9.01 12.40 8.79
C ALA A 113 9.19 12.24 10.31
N PHE A 114 8.19 12.62 11.11
CA PHE A 114 8.19 12.42 12.55
C PHE A 114 8.22 10.92 12.92
N ILE A 115 7.39 10.10 12.27
CA ILE A 115 7.41 8.63 12.47
C ILE A 115 8.79 8.07 12.13
N MET A 116 9.39 8.48 11.01
CA MET A 116 10.72 8.02 10.62
C MET A 116 11.80 8.39 11.64
N LEU A 117 11.74 9.59 12.19
CA LEU A 117 12.66 10.05 13.23
C LEU A 117 12.53 9.21 14.51
N VAL A 118 11.30 8.98 14.97
CA VAL A 118 11.02 8.17 16.16
C VAL A 118 11.44 6.71 15.93
N ALA A 119 11.12 6.14 14.77
CA ALA A 119 11.50 4.78 14.41
C ALA A 119 13.02 4.59 14.34
N ALA A 120 13.75 5.57 13.81
CA ALA A 120 15.22 5.56 13.79
C ALA A 120 15.80 5.59 15.21
N GLY A 121 15.27 6.45 16.09
CA GLY A 121 15.65 6.51 17.50
C GLY A 121 15.36 5.19 18.23
N TYR A 122 14.18 4.62 18.01
CA TYR A 122 13.80 3.32 18.58
C TYR A 122 14.73 2.20 18.11
N GLY A 123 15.03 2.15 16.82
CA GLY A 123 15.97 1.16 16.26
C GLY A 123 17.40 1.29 16.86
N THR A 124 17.84 2.51 17.15
CA THR A 124 19.12 2.75 17.83
C THR A 124 19.10 2.23 19.26
N ILE A 125 18.05 2.55 20.02
CA ILE A 125 17.89 2.06 21.40
C ILE A 125 17.87 0.53 21.44
N LEU A 126 17.12 -0.12 20.57
CA LEU A 126 17.08 -1.59 20.50
C LEU A 126 18.45 -2.19 20.21
N ARG A 127 19.26 -1.54 19.38
CA ARG A 127 20.62 -2.00 19.04
C ARG A 127 21.57 -1.83 20.21
N GLU A 128 21.58 -0.65 20.83
CA GLU A 128 22.47 -0.33 21.94
C GLU A 128 22.10 -1.09 23.24
N SER A 129 20.83 -1.40 23.44
CA SER A 129 20.37 -2.18 24.61
C SER A 129 20.59 -3.69 24.50
N GLY A 130 21.08 -4.18 23.35
CA GLY A 130 21.18 -5.63 23.08
C GLY A 130 19.82 -6.30 22.85
N GLY A 131 18.73 -5.53 22.76
CA GLY A 131 17.38 -6.05 22.53
C GLY A 131 17.24 -6.77 21.19
N ILE A 132 18.05 -6.40 20.19
CA ILE A 132 18.10 -7.09 18.91
C ILE A 132 18.67 -8.51 19.08
N ASP A 133 19.74 -8.68 19.82
CA ASP A 133 20.37 -9.99 20.04
C ASP A 133 19.42 -10.93 20.76
N GLU A 134 18.65 -10.44 21.73
CA GLU A 134 17.60 -11.21 22.38
C GLU A 134 16.46 -11.57 21.43
N LEU A 135 15.96 -10.62 20.63
CA LEU A 135 14.94 -10.88 19.60
C LEU A 135 15.41 -11.95 18.61
N VAL A 136 16.66 -11.87 18.16
CA VAL A 136 17.28 -12.87 17.29
C VAL A 136 17.30 -14.24 17.95
N LYS A 137 17.73 -14.31 19.20
CA LYS A 137 17.78 -15.57 19.95
C LYS A 137 16.39 -16.19 20.08
N TYR A 138 15.37 -15.42 20.43
CA TYR A 138 13.99 -15.92 20.50
C TYR A 138 13.44 -16.27 19.11
N ALA A 139 13.65 -15.44 18.09
CA ALA A 139 13.23 -15.73 16.73
C ALA A 139 13.87 -17.00 16.17
N SER A 140 15.16 -17.25 16.46
CA SER A 140 15.85 -18.47 16.03
C SER A 140 15.35 -19.72 16.73
N LEU A 141 14.92 -19.61 17.99
CA LEU A 141 14.35 -20.73 18.76
C LEU A 141 12.95 -21.11 18.25
N VAL A 142 12.14 -20.12 17.88
CA VAL A 142 10.75 -20.32 17.44
C VAL A 142 10.67 -20.62 15.95
N SER A 143 11.57 -20.05 15.16
CA SER A 143 11.44 -20.05 13.69
C SER A 143 12.01 -21.28 12.98
N GLY A 144 12.87 -22.07 13.61
CA GLY A 144 13.48 -23.22 12.96
C GLY A 144 14.39 -22.85 11.76
N GLY A 145 14.89 -21.61 11.67
CA GLY A 145 15.80 -21.12 10.63
C GLY A 145 15.25 -19.96 9.76
N LYS A 146 15.87 -19.72 8.61
CA LYS A 146 15.52 -18.61 7.70
C LYS A 146 14.04 -18.61 7.30
N ILE A 147 13.48 -19.77 6.93
CA ILE A 147 12.09 -19.89 6.46
C ILE A 147 11.10 -19.45 7.55
N GLY A 148 11.26 -19.99 8.74
CA GLY A 148 10.38 -19.62 9.85
C GLY A 148 10.58 -18.18 10.32
N GLY A 149 11.82 -17.66 10.25
CA GLY A 149 12.11 -16.25 10.52
C GLY A 149 11.41 -15.32 9.54
N ALA A 150 11.48 -15.60 8.24
CA ALA A 150 10.77 -14.85 7.21
C ALA A 150 9.26 -14.91 7.43
N PHE A 151 8.71 -16.09 7.68
CA PHE A 151 7.28 -16.27 7.93
C PHE A 151 6.81 -15.51 9.17
N LEU A 152 7.54 -15.59 10.28
CA LEU A 152 7.23 -14.89 11.52
C LEU A 152 7.26 -13.36 11.32
N MET A 153 8.28 -12.85 10.65
CA MET A 153 8.37 -11.43 10.31
C MET A 153 7.17 -10.96 9.48
N LEU A 154 6.77 -11.73 8.46
CA LEU A 154 5.62 -11.39 7.65
C LEU A 154 4.31 -11.40 8.46
N LEU A 155 4.13 -12.34 9.39
CA LEU A 155 2.96 -12.35 10.28
C LEU A 155 2.95 -11.16 11.24
N ILE A 156 4.09 -10.82 11.84
CA ILE A 156 4.19 -9.64 12.70
C ILE A 156 3.92 -8.37 11.87
N GLY A 157 4.50 -8.28 10.68
CA GLY A 157 4.25 -7.17 9.76
C GLY A 157 2.78 -7.03 9.39
N LEU A 158 2.10 -8.14 9.11
CA LEU A 158 0.66 -8.17 8.87
C LEU A 158 -0.13 -7.54 10.02
N LEU A 159 0.14 -7.94 11.27
CA LEU A 159 -0.55 -7.42 12.45
C LEU A 159 -0.27 -5.93 12.67
N VAL A 160 0.99 -5.52 12.52
CA VAL A 160 1.40 -4.11 12.69
C VAL A 160 0.77 -3.24 11.62
N THR A 161 0.84 -3.64 10.34
CA THR A 161 0.30 -2.86 9.22
C THR A 161 -1.23 -2.81 9.27
N MET A 162 -1.88 -3.90 9.65
CA MET A 162 -3.34 -3.93 9.82
C MET A 162 -3.81 -2.96 10.91
N GLY A 163 -3.02 -2.79 11.98
CA GLY A 163 -3.32 -1.84 13.05
C GLY A 163 -3.06 -0.38 12.67
N ILE A 164 -2.04 -0.11 11.85
CA ILE A 164 -1.67 1.25 11.40
C ILE A 164 -2.54 1.69 10.22
N GLY A 165 -2.94 0.74 9.34
CA GLY A 165 -3.80 1.00 8.19
C GLY A 165 -3.10 1.70 7.01
N THR A 166 -1.77 1.84 7.03
CA THR A 166 -1.00 2.46 5.94
C THR A 166 0.41 1.89 5.84
N SER A 167 0.82 1.56 4.62
CA SER A 167 2.17 1.08 4.33
C SER A 167 3.24 2.15 4.58
N PHE A 168 2.94 3.41 4.34
CA PHE A 168 3.89 4.52 4.51
C PHE A 168 4.35 4.70 5.96
N GLY A 169 3.43 4.61 6.91
CA GLY A 169 3.77 4.68 8.33
C GLY A 169 4.46 3.41 8.83
N THR A 170 4.18 2.27 8.24
CA THR A 170 4.64 0.96 8.69
C THR A 170 6.08 0.66 8.24
N ILE A 171 6.46 1.01 6.99
CA ILE A 171 7.79 0.73 6.45
C ILE A 171 8.93 1.18 7.38
N PRO A 172 8.98 2.43 7.87
CA PRO A 172 10.06 2.88 8.75
C PRO A 172 10.14 2.10 10.07
N ILE A 173 8.97 1.75 10.63
CA ILE A 173 8.88 1.00 11.87
C ILE A 173 9.41 -0.43 11.67
N LEU A 174 8.91 -1.11 10.65
CA LEU A 174 9.33 -2.47 10.34
C LEU A 174 10.82 -2.51 9.95
N ALA A 175 11.29 -1.57 9.15
CA ALA A 175 12.70 -1.53 8.73
C ALA A 175 13.64 -1.39 9.93
N SER A 176 13.29 -0.61 10.96
CA SER A 176 14.13 -0.44 12.16
C SER A 176 14.36 -1.75 12.92
N ILE A 177 13.40 -2.67 12.86
CA ILE A 177 13.45 -3.98 13.54
C ILE A 177 13.91 -5.08 12.58
N TYR A 178 13.38 -5.11 11.35
CA TYR A 178 13.62 -6.22 10.42
C TYR A 178 15.00 -6.20 9.80
N VAL A 179 15.57 -5.01 9.52
CA VAL A 179 16.90 -4.95 8.93
C VAL A 179 17.94 -5.65 9.82
N PRO A 180 18.11 -5.31 11.12
CA PRO A 180 19.06 -6.00 11.96
C PRO A 180 18.71 -7.48 12.18
N LEU A 181 17.44 -7.83 12.32
CA LEU A 181 17.00 -9.21 12.49
C LEU A 181 17.30 -10.06 11.23
N CYS A 182 17.01 -9.57 10.05
CA CYS A 182 17.31 -10.25 8.79
C CYS A 182 18.81 -10.46 8.60
N LEU A 183 19.62 -9.44 8.88
CA LEU A 183 21.08 -9.54 8.78
C LEU A 183 21.62 -10.62 9.70
N SER A 184 21.12 -10.74 10.92
CA SER A 184 21.54 -11.77 11.88
C SER A 184 21.10 -13.18 11.47
N LEU A 185 19.97 -13.31 10.77
CA LEU A 185 19.53 -14.58 10.18
C LEU A 185 20.27 -14.92 8.89
N GLY A 186 21.18 -14.05 8.43
CA GLY A 186 21.98 -14.24 7.23
C GLY A 186 21.25 -13.99 5.91
N PHE A 187 20.22 -13.12 5.91
CA PHE A 187 19.58 -12.67 4.69
C PHE A 187 20.42 -11.61 3.96
N GLY A 188 20.44 -11.69 2.65
CA GLY A 188 21.02 -10.66 1.80
C GLY A 188 20.14 -9.41 1.69
N VAL A 189 20.73 -8.28 1.29
CA VAL A 189 20.01 -7.00 1.15
C VAL A 189 18.76 -7.11 0.27
N PRO A 190 18.77 -7.84 -0.87
CA PRO A 190 17.56 -7.99 -1.68
C PRO A 190 16.40 -8.66 -0.94
N ALA A 191 16.68 -9.72 -0.16
CA ALA A 191 15.68 -10.41 0.64
C ALA A 191 15.12 -9.51 1.75
N ILE A 192 15.96 -8.69 2.37
CA ILE A 192 15.53 -7.72 3.39
C ILE A 192 14.57 -6.69 2.80
N ILE A 193 14.91 -6.12 1.64
CA ILE A 193 14.04 -5.17 0.93
C ILE A 193 12.69 -5.82 0.63
N LEU A 194 12.70 -7.05 0.13
CA LEU A 194 11.48 -7.79 -0.18
C LEU A 194 10.61 -8.01 1.09
N LEU A 195 11.22 -8.50 2.17
CA LEU A 195 10.51 -8.80 3.41
C LEU A 195 9.89 -7.56 4.04
N VAL A 196 10.64 -6.45 4.11
CA VAL A 196 10.12 -5.17 4.63
C VAL A 196 8.98 -4.64 3.76
N GLY A 197 9.16 -4.66 2.43
CA GLY A 197 8.15 -4.18 1.49
C GLY A 197 6.88 -5.01 1.51
N ILE A 198 6.99 -6.34 1.52
CA ILE A 198 5.82 -7.23 1.61
C ILE A 198 5.16 -7.10 2.99
N ALA A 199 5.92 -7.06 4.07
CA ALA A 199 5.36 -6.89 5.41
C ALA A 199 4.56 -5.60 5.57
N ALA A 200 4.98 -4.52 4.91
CA ALA A 200 4.25 -3.26 4.87
C ALA A 200 3.00 -3.31 3.96
N ALA A 201 3.01 -4.13 2.91
CA ALA A 201 1.85 -4.33 2.05
C ALA A 201 0.82 -5.29 2.67
N LEU A 202 1.29 -6.25 3.48
CA LEU A 202 0.43 -7.14 4.25
C LEU A 202 -0.41 -6.34 5.24
N GLY A 203 -1.67 -6.69 5.38
CA GLY A 203 -2.57 -5.99 6.29
C GLY A 203 -3.13 -4.69 5.73
N ASP A 204 -2.41 -3.97 4.88
CA ASP A 204 -2.95 -2.84 4.11
C ASP A 204 -4.07 -3.35 3.20
N ALA A 205 -3.80 -4.41 2.44
CA ALA A 205 -4.82 -5.15 1.71
C ALA A 205 -5.74 -5.91 2.69
N GLY A 206 -6.88 -5.34 3.01
CA GLY A 206 -7.89 -5.93 3.90
C GLY A 206 -8.01 -5.28 5.27
N SER A 207 -7.22 -4.26 5.60
CA SER A 207 -7.43 -3.47 6.81
C SER A 207 -8.70 -2.63 6.72
N PRO A 208 -9.55 -2.64 7.76
CA PRO A 208 -10.73 -1.79 7.78
C PRO A 208 -10.44 -0.28 7.77
N ALA A 209 -9.23 0.10 8.13
CA ALA A 209 -8.79 1.50 8.21
C ALA A 209 -7.93 1.93 7.00
N SER A 210 -7.67 1.03 6.04
CA SER A 210 -6.84 1.35 4.89
C SER A 210 -7.59 2.06 3.78
N ASP A 211 -6.92 3.00 3.12
CA ASP A 211 -7.43 3.66 1.92
C ASP A 211 -7.69 2.66 0.78
N SER A 212 -6.93 1.54 0.74
CA SER A 212 -7.10 0.46 -0.25
C SER A 212 -8.43 -0.29 -0.11
N THR A 213 -9.06 -0.24 1.06
CA THR A 213 -10.38 -0.85 1.33
C THR A 213 -11.48 0.18 1.46
N LEU A 214 -11.22 1.33 2.08
CA LEU A 214 -12.19 2.42 2.24
C LEU A 214 -12.59 3.05 0.90
N GLY A 215 -11.62 3.27 0.01
CA GLY A 215 -11.86 3.83 -1.32
C GLY A 215 -12.85 2.98 -2.13
N PRO A 216 -12.57 1.69 -2.39
CA PRO A 216 -13.50 0.81 -3.09
C PRO A 216 -14.87 0.71 -2.42
N THR A 217 -14.91 0.60 -1.08
CA THR A 217 -16.17 0.53 -0.34
C THR A 217 -17.03 1.77 -0.56
N SER A 218 -16.45 2.96 -0.51
CA SER A 218 -17.21 4.20 -0.70
C SER A 218 -17.84 4.29 -2.09
N GLY A 219 -17.18 3.74 -3.12
CA GLY A 219 -17.72 3.66 -4.47
C GLY A 219 -18.77 2.55 -4.66
N LEU A 220 -18.55 1.39 -4.03
CA LEU A 220 -19.43 0.23 -4.16
C LEU A 220 -20.69 0.28 -3.28
N ASN A 221 -20.69 1.14 -2.25
CA ASN A 221 -21.80 1.27 -1.30
C ASN A 221 -22.81 2.36 -1.69
N ALA A 222 -22.99 2.60 -2.98
CA ALA A 222 -23.94 3.59 -3.48
C ALA A 222 -25.39 3.28 -3.07
N ASP A 223 -25.73 2.00 -2.96
CA ASP A 223 -27.05 1.49 -2.56
C ASP A 223 -27.22 1.29 -1.04
N GLY A 224 -26.15 1.44 -0.26
CA GLY A 224 -26.14 1.21 1.19
C GLY A 224 -26.16 -0.26 1.60
N GLU A 225 -26.08 -1.21 0.66
CA GLU A 225 -26.14 -2.66 0.93
C GLU A 225 -24.75 -3.31 1.01
N HIS A 226 -23.67 -2.57 0.66
CA HIS A 226 -22.31 -3.08 0.69
C HIS A 226 -21.70 -3.00 2.10
N ASN A 227 -21.42 -4.15 2.68
CA ASN A 227 -20.79 -4.22 4.00
C ASN A 227 -19.27 -4.11 3.86
N HIS A 228 -18.69 -3.04 4.43
CA HIS A 228 -17.26 -2.76 4.37
C HIS A 228 -16.40 -3.94 4.83
N ILE A 229 -16.76 -4.57 5.93
CA ILE A 229 -15.96 -5.65 6.53
C ILE A 229 -16.09 -6.93 5.71
N TYR A 230 -17.33 -7.40 5.47
CA TYR A 230 -17.56 -8.71 4.86
C TYR A 230 -17.43 -8.71 3.34
N ASP A 231 -17.72 -7.60 2.68
CA ASP A 231 -17.72 -7.51 1.23
C ASP A 231 -16.44 -6.92 0.64
N THR A 232 -15.65 -6.17 1.43
CA THR A 232 -14.34 -5.63 1.01
C THR A 232 -13.20 -6.19 1.85
N CYS A 233 -13.18 -5.96 3.17
CA CYS A 233 -11.99 -6.26 3.98
C CYS A 233 -11.66 -7.75 4.03
N VAL A 234 -12.64 -8.61 4.33
CA VAL A 234 -12.41 -10.06 4.45
C VAL A 234 -11.94 -10.69 3.13
N PRO A 235 -12.59 -10.43 1.98
CA PRO A 235 -12.13 -10.97 0.70
C PRO A 235 -10.73 -10.48 0.32
N THR A 236 -10.49 -9.17 0.41
CA THR A 236 -9.17 -8.62 0.08
C THR A 236 -8.09 -9.16 1.02
N PHE A 237 -8.40 -9.31 2.31
CA PHE A 237 -7.49 -9.92 3.27
C PHE A 237 -7.08 -11.34 2.86
N ILE A 238 -8.03 -12.21 2.55
CA ILE A 238 -7.75 -13.61 2.23
C ILE A 238 -7.02 -13.72 0.89
N PHE A 239 -7.55 -13.07 -0.15
CA PHE A 239 -7.04 -13.27 -1.51
C PHE A 239 -5.71 -12.58 -1.77
N PHE A 240 -5.36 -11.51 -1.06
CA PHE A 240 -4.09 -10.82 -1.27
C PHE A 240 -3.02 -11.19 -0.24
N ASN A 241 -3.36 -11.31 1.05
CA ASN A 241 -2.34 -11.58 2.06
C ASN A 241 -1.78 -13.00 1.99
N ILE A 242 -2.58 -14.02 1.66
CA ILE A 242 -2.08 -15.39 1.53
C ILE A 242 -1.02 -15.50 0.42
N PRO A 243 -1.27 -15.08 -0.83
CA PRO A 243 -0.24 -15.08 -1.87
C PRO A 243 0.98 -14.21 -1.53
N LEU A 244 0.79 -13.06 -0.85
CA LEU A 244 1.90 -12.20 -0.43
C LEU A 244 2.79 -12.88 0.61
N ILE A 245 2.22 -13.58 1.59
CA ILE A 245 3.03 -14.34 2.58
C ILE A 245 3.82 -15.44 1.88
N ILE A 246 3.16 -16.23 1.02
CA ILE A 246 3.83 -17.31 0.28
C ILE A 246 4.94 -16.74 -0.61
N GLY A 247 4.62 -15.73 -1.42
CA GLY A 247 5.59 -15.07 -2.30
C GLY A 247 6.73 -14.40 -1.54
N GLY A 248 6.45 -13.82 -0.38
CA GLY A 248 7.45 -13.21 0.50
C GLY A 248 8.43 -14.23 1.06
N VAL A 249 7.93 -15.35 1.58
CA VAL A 249 8.79 -16.41 2.11
C VAL A 249 9.63 -17.03 0.97
N VAL A 250 8.98 -17.42 -0.13
CA VAL A 250 9.68 -18.03 -1.28
C VAL A 250 10.70 -17.06 -1.88
N GLY A 251 10.30 -15.82 -2.11
CA GLY A 251 11.17 -14.79 -2.65
C GLY A 251 12.36 -14.48 -1.75
N ALA A 252 12.16 -14.42 -0.43
CA ALA A 252 13.25 -14.23 0.53
C ALA A 252 14.26 -15.39 0.51
N MET A 253 13.79 -16.63 0.26
CA MET A 253 14.70 -17.78 0.13
C MET A 253 15.48 -17.77 -1.18
N ILE A 254 14.91 -17.26 -2.26
CA ILE A 254 15.57 -17.15 -3.57
C ILE A 254 16.62 -16.02 -3.56
N LEU A 255 16.33 -14.91 -2.89
CA LEU A 255 17.14 -13.69 -2.86
C LEU A 255 18.16 -13.65 -1.71
N GLY A 256 17.99 -14.46 -0.69
CA GLY A 256 18.80 -14.53 0.53
C GLY A 256 19.57 -15.80 0.67
#